data_c60a1cac2d736747bbc2faa65c216fb6
#
_entry.id   c60a1cac2d736747bbc2faa65c216fb6
#
_cell.length_a   1.000
_cell.length_b   1.000
_cell.length_c   1.000
_cell.angle_alpha   90.00
_cell.angle_beta   90.00
_cell.angle_gamma   90.00
#
_symmetry.space_group_name_H-M   'P 1'
#
loop_
_entity.id
_entity.type
_entity.pdbx_description
1 polymer ?
#
loop_
_entity_poly.entity_id
_entity_poly.type
_entity_poly.pdbx_seq_one_letter_code
_entity_poly.pdbx_strand_id
1 'polypeptide(L)'
;MRALAALAVGAMVLGAAPPPPDVTVSITGMRSTKGVVRACMTGDAARFPKCAGDPRSHRLVVPASGSLKLTFKGVTPGRYAIALLHDENNNGKADR
;
A
#
# COMPACT_ATOMS: atom_id res chain seq x y z
N MET A 1 -30.26 -7.69 -38.49
CA MET A 1 -29.91 -7.86 -38.11
C MET A 1 -28.91 -7.45 -37.81
N ARG A 2 -28.51 -7.22 -38.01
CA ARG A 2 -27.62 -6.56 -37.94
C ARG A 2 -27.30 -6.10 -36.68
N ALA A 3 -27.96 -5.73 -36.06
CA ALA A 3 -27.79 -5.15 -34.76
C ALA A 3 -27.03 -6.07 -33.91
N LEU A 4 -27.12 -7.25 -34.24
CA LEU A 4 -26.46 -8.10 -33.50
C LEU A 4 -25.11 -7.85 -33.28
N ALA A 5 -24.47 -7.50 -34.18
CA ALA A 5 -23.08 -7.26 -34.11
C ALA A 5 -22.80 -6.32 -32.98
N ALA A 6 -23.58 -5.39 -32.88
CA ALA A 6 -23.36 -4.38 -31.87
C ALA A 6 -23.30 -5.00 -30.50
N LEU A 7 -24.05 -6.00 -30.33
CA LEU A 7 -24.10 -6.61 -29.08
C LEU A 7 -22.80 -7.21 -28.72
N ALA A 8 -22.21 -7.83 -29.62
CA ALA A 8 -20.97 -8.50 -29.38
C ALA A 8 -20.00 -7.48 -28.85
N VAL A 9 -20.04 -6.33 -29.39
CA VAL A 9 -19.12 -5.30 -29.01
C VAL A 9 -19.31 -4.96 -27.55
N GLY A 10 -20.52 -4.87 -27.14
CA GLY A 10 -20.77 -4.54 -25.77
C GLY A 10 -20.16 -5.55 -24.83
N ALA A 11 -20.16 -6.77 -25.22
CA ALA A 11 -19.62 -7.81 -24.37
C ALA A 11 -18.15 -7.60 -24.14
N MET A 12 -17.43 -7.19 -25.13
CA MET A 12 -16.01 -7.01 -24.98
C MET A 12 -15.69 -5.92 -24.00
N VAL A 13 -16.42 -4.86 -24.03
CA VAL A 13 -16.18 -3.76 -23.14
C VAL A 13 -16.36 -4.20 -21.72
N LEU A 14 -17.31 -5.06 -21.45
CA LEU A 14 -17.57 -5.51 -20.12
C LEU A 14 -16.49 -6.44 -19.56
N GLY A 15 -15.64 -6.93 -20.41
CA GLY A 15 -14.61 -7.84 -19.96
C GLY A 15 -13.45 -7.18 -19.25
N ALA A 16 -13.33 -5.86 -19.35
CA ALA A 16 -12.20 -5.17 -18.72
C ALA A 16 -12.54 -4.76 -17.31
N ALA A 17 -11.73 -5.15 -16.35
CA ALA A 17 -11.89 -4.71 -14.97
C ALA A 17 -10.93 -3.55 -14.71
N PRO A 18 -11.31 -2.61 -13.85
CA PRO A 18 -10.40 -1.53 -13.49
C PRO A 18 -9.23 -2.08 -12.68
N PRO A 19 -8.07 -1.46 -12.77
CA PRO A 19 -6.93 -1.88 -11.96
C PRO A 19 -7.23 -1.64 -10.46
N PRO A 20 -6.57 -2.39 -9.57
CA PRO A 20 -6.73 -2.16 -8.14
C PRO A 20 -6.31 -0.74 -7.78
N PRO A 21 -6.98 -0.12 -6.81
CA PRO A 21 -6.65 1.25 -6.40
C PRO A 21 -5.36 1.34 -5.61
N ASP A 22 -4.83 2.54 -5.52
CA ASP A 22 -3.71 2.82 -4.64
C ASP A 22 -4.24 3.25 -3.28
N VAL A 23 -3.46 2.99 -2.24
CA VAL A 23 -3.78 3.43 -0.88
C VAL A 23 -2.70 4.43 -0.46
N THR A 24 -3.12 5.64 -0.12
CA THR A 24 -2.21 6.70 0.31
C THR A 24 -2.43 7.00 1.79
N VAL A 25 -1.33 7.01 2.54
CA VAL A 25 -1.34 7.31 3.96
C VAL A 25 -0.53 8.58 4.17
N SER A 26 -1.13 9.58 4.81
CA SER A 26 -0.45 10.84 5.14
C SER A 26 0.05 10.77 6.57
N ILE A 27 1.30 11.10 6.79
CA ILE A 27 1.93 11.11 8.11
C ILE A 27 2.42 12.50 8.41
N THR A 28 2.04 13.03 9.56
CA THR A 28 2.45 14.36 10.01
C THR A 28 2.96 14.26 11.42
N GLY A 29 3.60 15.31 11.90
CA GLY A 29 4.06 15.36 13.27
C GLY A 29 5.22 14.43 13.56
N MET A 30 6.05 14.19 12.59
CA MET A 30 7.23 13.36 12.78
C MET A 30 8.18 13.99 13.80
N ARG A 31 8.78 13.16 14.65
CA ARG A 31 9.69 13.62 15.70
C ARG A 31 10.96 14.22 15.08
N SER A 32 11.42 13.71 13.99
CA SER A 32 12.62 14.21 13.31
C SER A 32 12.56 13.86 11.84
N THR A 33 13.52 14.41 11.09
CA THR A 33 13.67 14.07 9.67
C THR A 33 14.82 13.09 9.45
N LYS A 34 15.29 12.44 10.52
CA LYS A 34 16.41 11.51 10.44
C LYS A 34 15.94 10.14 9.98
N GLY A 35 16.78 9.49 9.19
CA GLY A 35 16.55 8.10 8.80
C GLY A 35 15.41 7.89 7.83
N VAL A 36 14.69 6.82 8.02
CA VAL A 36 13.63 6.39 7.12
C VAL A 36 12.36 6.05 7.90
N VAL A 37 11.26 6.00 7.17
CA VAL A 37 10.02 5.42 7.69
C VAL A 37 9.84 4.09 6.96
N ARG A 38 9.68 3.02 7.73
CA ARG A 38 9.42 1.69 7.20
C ARG A 38 7.96 1.36 7.47
N ALA A 39 7.27 0.90 6.46
CA ALA A 39 5.85 0.60 6.57
C ALA A 39 5.57 -0.77 5.98
N CYS A 40 4.67 -1.52 6.61
CA CYS A 40 4.10 -2.69 5.99
C CYS A 40 2.60 -2.70 6.19
N MET A 41 1.88 -3.13 5.18
CA MET A 41 0.44 -3.20 5.21
C MET A 41 0.04 -4.63 4.87
N THR A 42 -0.75 -5.23 5.73
CA THR A 42 -1.16 -6.64 5.57
C THR A 42 -2.64 -6.82 5.79
N GLY A 43 -3.23 -7.74 5.01
CA GLY A 43 -4.60 -8.16 5.24
C GLY A 43 -4.69 -9.34 6.19
N ASP A 44 -3.56 -9.83 6.69
CA ASP A 44 -3.52 -10.99 7.56
C ASP A 44 -3.23 -10.53 9.00
N ALA A 45 -4.24 -10.58 9.86
CA ALA A 45 -4.10 -10.13 11.24
C ALA A 45 -3.01 -10.89 11.99
N ALA A 46 -2.73 -12.12 11.62
CA ALA A 46 -1.72 -12.91 12.29
C ALA A 46 -0.30 -12.40 12.01
N ARG A 47 -0.13 -11.61 10.96
CA ARG A 47 1.18 -11.08 10.58
C ARG A 47 1.47 -9.71 11.18
N PHE A 48 0.43 -8.99 11.55
CA PHE A 48 0.57 -7.66 12.12
C PHE A 48 1.07 -7.73 13.56
N PRO A 49 2.01 -6.87 13.98
CA PRO A 49 2.63 -5.77 13.21
C PRO A 49 3.93 -6.16 12.52
N LYS A 50 4.32 -7.41 12.55
CA LYS A 50 5.60 -7.85 12.00
C LYS A 50 5.43 -8.33 10.56
N CYS A 51 4.83 -7.52 9.72
CA CYS A 51 4.53 -7.91 8.35
C CYS A 51 5.65 -7.58 7.36
N ALA A 52 6.69 -6.90 7.79
CA ALA A 52 7.78 -6.53 6.88
C ALA A 52 8.48 -7.74 6.25
N GLY A 53 8.48 -8.87 6.92
CA GLY A 53 9.09 -10.09 6.39
C GLY A 53 8.14 -10.95 5.58
N ASP A 54 6.87 -10.59 5.46
CA ASP A 54 5.89 -11.36 4.73
C ASP A 54 5.85 -10.92 3.27
N PRO A 55 6.24 -11.77 2.33
CA PRO A 55 6.25 -11.37 0.92
C PRO A 55 4.87 -11.02 0.36
N ARG A 56 3.80 -11.38 1.06
CA ARG A 56 2.44 -11.04 0.62
C ARG A 56 2.01 -9.66 1.12
N SER A 57 2.78 -9.04 2.01
CA SER A 57 2.44 -7.72 2.52
C SER A 57 2.90 -6.65 1.53
N HIS A 58 2.31 -5.47 1.65
CA HIS A 58 2.75 -4.30 0.89
C HIS A 58 3.75 -3.57 1.77
N ARG A 59 4.94 -3.28 1.24
CA ARG A 59 6.02 -2.69 2.02
C ARG A 59 6.59 -1.46 1.35
N LEU A 60 6.97 -0.50 2.16
CA LEU A 60 7.59 0.73 1.69
C LEU A 60 8.67 1.15 2.66
N VAL A 61 9.74 1.75 2.15
CA VAL A 61 10.76 2.41 2.95
C VAL A 61 10.99 3.75 2.28
N VAL A 62 10.74 4.83 3.00
CA VAL A 62 10.89 6.17 2.44
C VAL A 62 11.71 7.04 3.37
N PRO A 63 12.44 8.03 2.86
CA PRO A 63 13.18 8.96 3.71
C PRO A 63 12.21 9.69 4.64
N ALA A 64 12.61 9.88 5.89
CA ALA A 64 11.80 10.60 6.84
C ALA A 64 11.75 12.09 6.48
N SER A 65 10.63 12.72 6.76
CA SER A 65 10.47 14.17 6.59
C SER A 65 9.42 14.61 7.60
N GLY A 66 9.25 15.90 7.77
CA GLY A 66 8.28 16.41 8.74
C GLY A 66 6.85 16.01 8.42
N SER A 67 6.56 15.86 7.16
CA SER A 67 5.24 15.46 6.69
C SER A 67 5.47 14.64 5.43
N LEU A 68 4.88 13.47 5.33
CA LEU A 68 5.10 12.61 4.17
C LEU A 68 3.87 11.80 3.81
N LYS A 69 3.88 11.29 2.59
CA LYS A 69 2.81 10.43 2.10
C LYS A 69 3.41 9.10 1.67
N LEU A 70 2.77 8.02 2.08
CA LEU A 70 3.12 6.69 1.65
C LEU A 70 2.05 6.23 0.69
N THR A 71 2.44 5.77 -0.49
CA THR A 71 1.48 5.27 -1.47
C THR A 71 1.77 3.80 -1.74
N PHE A 72 0.82 2.95 -1.38
CA PHE A 72 0.87 1.53 -1.67
C PHE A 72 0.12 1.32 -2.99
N LYS A 73 0.82 0.84 -4.00
CA LYS A 73 0.25 0.70 -5.34
C LYS A 73 -0.53 -0.59 -5.50
N GLY A 74 -1.64 -0.50 -6.24
CA GLY A 74 -2.34 -1.68 -6.69
C GLY A 74 -2.85 -2.59 -5.59
N VAL A 75 -3.54 -2.03 -4.60
CA VAL A 75 -4.00 -2.78 -3.44
C VAL A 75 -5.38 -3.36 -3.73
N THR A 76 -5.51 -4.67 -3.66
CA THR A 76 -6.80 -5.33 -3.83
C THR A 76 -7.74 -4.90 -2.70
N PRO A 77 -9.00 -4.59 -2.98
CA PRO A 77 -9.93 -4.18 -1.94
C PRO A 77 -10.01 -5.21 -0.81
N GLY A 78 -10.12 -4.71 0.43
CA GLY A 78 -10.17 -5.58 1.60
C GLY A 78 -9.89 -4.78 2.86
N ARG A 79 -9.66 -5.50 3.94
CA ARG A 79 -9.30 -4.90 5.22
C ARG A 79 -7.83 -5.08 5.44
N TYR A 80 -7.18 -4.02 5.90
CA TYR A 80 -5.73 -4.02 6.09
C TYR A 80 -5.35 -3.33 7.38
N ALA A 81 -4.22 -3.76 7.93
CA ALA A 81 -3.58 -3.08 9.04
C ALA A 81 -2.24 -2.57 8.56
N ILE A 82 -1.84 -1.40 9.00
CA ILE A 82 -0.59 -0.77 8.61
C ILE A 82 0.28 -0.59 9.84
N ALA A 83 1.51 -1.08 9.77
CA ALA A 83 2.50 -0.87 10.82
C ALA A 83 3.55 0.10 10.30
N LEU A 84 3.89 1.09 11.11
CA LEU A 84 4.86 2.11 10.77
C LEU A 84 5.99 2.12 11.80
N LEU A 85 7.20 2.25 11.31
CA LEU A 85 8.37 2.39 12.16
C LEU A 85 9.19 3.59 11.66
N HIS A 86 9.41 4.57 12.53
CA HIS A 86 10.35 5.64 12.23
C HIS A 86 11.73 5.17 12.68
N ASP A 87 12.53 4.79 11.71
CA ASP A 87 13.84 4.18 11.93
C ASP A 87 14.90 5.26 11.73
N GLU A 88 15.17 6.02 12.78
CA GLU A 88 16.01 7.21 12.70
C GLU A 88 17.47 6.91 12.35
N ASN A 89 17.97 5.76 12.74
CA ASN A 89 19.35 5.39 12.43
C ASN A 89 19.44 4.34 11.33
N ASN A 90 18.31 4.02 10.69
CA ASN A 90 18.26 3.11 9.55
C ASN A 90 18.89 1.76 9.85
N ASN A 91 18.63 1.21 11.02
CA ASN A 91 19.20 -0.10 11.40
C ASN A 91 18.17 -1.24 11.28
N GLY A 92 16.96 -0.94 10.86
CA GLY A 92 15.92 -1.94 10.67
C GLY A 92 15.21 -2.36 11.95
N LYS A 93 15.48 -1.69 13.06
CA LYS A 93 14.92 -2.05 14.35
C LYS A 93 14.22 -0.86 15.00
N ALA A 94 13.22 -1.16 15.82
CA ALA A 94 12.56 -0.13 16.61
C ALA A 94 13.50 0.31 17.73
N ASP A 95 13.68 1.60 17.88
CA ASP A 95 14.49 2.15 18.97
C ASP A 95 13.55 2.53 20.12
N ARG A 96 14.05 2.41 21.32
CA ARG A 96 13.27 2.69 22.51
C ARG A 96 13.91 3.74 23.37
#